data_2367ef698037510adaa9a13f7727b438
#
_entry.id   2367ef698037510adaa9a13f7727b438
#
_cell.length_a   1.000
_cell.length_b   1.000
_cell.length_c   1.000
_cell.angle_alpha   90.00
_cell.angle_beta   90.00
_cell.angle_gamma   90.00
#
_symmetry.space_group_name_H-M   'P 1'
#
loop_
_entity.id
_entity.type
_entity.pdbx_description
1 polymer ?
#
loop_
_entity_poly.entity_id
_entity_poly.type
_entity_poly.pdbx_seq_one_letter_code
_entity_poly.pdbx_strand_id
1 'polypeptide(L)'
;MCVVDVKNSRFLQAACVTQVSEGREIETHNEKVIRSRKLSLQSMLANHPQDCITCEASGECELQDLAYEYKVEAPHWGSKGGRYKVDSDPNPFIRVDMNRCILCRRCVEACAEIQVRNVWGVAQRGIDEQIVAGADTFLLE
;
A
#
# COMPACT_ATOMS: atom_id res chain seq x y z
N MET A 1 3.81 6.60 3.63
CA MET A 1 3.34 7.94 4.08
C MET A 1 4.06 8.48 5.33
N CYS A 2 4.79 7.66 6.08
CA CYS A 2 5.44 8.05 7.34
C CYS A 2 6.78 8.79 7.21
N VAL A 3 7.10 9.37 6.06
CA VAL A 3 8.35 10.12 5.87
C VAL A 3 8.32 11.49 6.57
N VAL A 4 9.44 11.83 7.18
CA VAL A 4 9.68 13.10 7.86
C VAL A 4 11.06 13.65 7.50
N ASP A 5 11.23 14.95 7.60
CA ASP A 5 12.52 15.63 7.45
C ASP A 5 13.11 15.90 8.84
N VAL A 6 14.28 15.37 9.08
CA VAL A 6 15.01 15.59 10.34
C VAL A 6 16.11 16.60 10.07
N LYS A 7 16.13 17.68 10.82
CA LYS A 7 17.14 18.74 10.69
C LYS A 7 18.55 18.16 10.77
N ASN A 8 19.42 18.63 9.89
CA ASN A 8 20.77 18.11 9.70
C ASN A 8 20.89 16.68 9.17
N SER A 9 19.77 16.04 8.76
CA SER A 9 19.83 14.78 8.03
C SER A 9 19.95 15.03 6.53
N ARG A 10 20.76 14.23 5.85
CA ARG A 10 20.90 14.29 4.39
C ARG A 10 19.66 13.76 3.66
N PHE A 11 18.93 12.84 4.28
CA PHE A 11 17.81 12.12 3.69
C PHE A 11 16.57 12.20 4.56
N LEU A 12 15.39 12.10 3.91
CA LEU A 12 14.14 11.89 4.62
C LEU A 12 14.19 10.55 5.36
N GLN A 13 13.59 10.51 6.53
CA GLN A 13 13.57 9.33 7.39
C GLN A 13 12.13 8.81 7.53
N ALA A 14 12.00 7.50 7.70
CA ALA A 14 10.70 6.88 7.98
C ALA A 14 10.45 6.94 9.50
N ALA A 15 9.48 7.74 9.92
CA ALA A 15 9.20 7.96 11.34
C ALA A 15 8.82 6.67 12.11
N CYS A 16 8.22 5.70 11.40
CA CYS A 16 7.79 4.44 12.01
C CYS A 16 8.94 3.51 12.46
N VAL A 17 10.15 3.70 11.91
CA VAL A 17 11.32 2.83 12.22
C VAL A 17 12.53 3.62 12.71
N THR A 18 12.46 4.94 12.73
CA THR A 18 13.57 5.78 13.16
C THR A 18 13.51 5.95 14.66
N GLN A 19 14.60 5.58 15.35
CA GLN A 19 14.72 5.79 16.80
C GLN A 19 14.71 7.29 17.12
N VAL A 20 13.94 7.66 18.11
CA VAL A 20 13.92 9.02 18.64
C VAL A 20 15.18 9.28 19.48
N SER A 21 15.67 10.52 19.44
CA SER A 21 16.72 10.98 20.32
C SER A 21 16.45 12.42 20.76
N GLU A 22 16.94 12.77 21.92
CA GLU A 22 16.76 14.09 22.49
C GLU A 22 17.38 15.19 21.61
N GLY A 23 16.72 16.33 21.52
CA GLY A 23 17.19 17.47 20.72
C GLY A 23 16.99 17.38 19.21
N ARG A 24 16.32 16.35 18.69
CA ARG A 24 15.98 16.29 17.25
C ARG A 24 14.84 17.24 16.91
N GLU A 25 15.05 18.02 15.87
CA GLU A 25 14.02 18.85 15.25
C GLU A 25 13.48 18.11 14.02
N ILE A 26 12.16 17.94 13.98
CA ILE A 26 11.48 17.14 12.93
C ILE A 26 10.43 18.00 12.25
N GLU A 27 10.47 18.03 10.92
CA GLU A 27 9.45 18.62 10.08
C GLU A 27 8.63 17.55 9.38
N THR A 28 7.31 17.65 9.55
CA THR A 28 6.36 16.70 8.96
C THR A 28 5.66 17.23 7.71
N HIS A 29 5.86 18.52 7.39
CA HIS A 29 5.09 19.20 6.36
C HIS A 29 5.92 20.29 5.63
N ASN A 30 7.01 19.88 4.97
CA ASN A 30 7.76 20.74 4.07
C ASN A 30 7.70 20.23 2.63
N GLU A 31 8.23 20.98 1.67
CA GLU A 31 8.21 20.62 0.26
C GLU A 31 8.79 19.23 -0.04
N LYS A 32 9.90 18.87 0.62
CA LYS A 32 10.56 17.57 0.40
C LYS A 32 9.67 16.41 0.86
N VAL A 33 9.06 16.56 2.04
CA VAL A 33 8.14 15.56 2.61
C VAL A 33 6.90 15.43 1.74
N ILE A 34 6.28 16.55 1.36
CA ILE A 34 5.09 16.57 0.49
C ILE A 34 5.40 15.90 -0.85
N ARG A 35 6.52 16.27 -1.47
CA ARG A 35 6.95 15.66 -2.76
C ARG A 35 7.14 14.14 -2.65
N SER A 36 7.77 13.68 -1.58
CA SER A 36 7.98 12.24 -1.35
C SER A 36 6.66 11.49 -1.15
N ARG A 37 5.72 12.07 -0.38
CA ARG A 37 4.38 11.49 -0.17
C ARG A 37 3.57 11.44 -1.46
N LYS A 38 3.60 12.51 -2.26
CA LYS A 38 2.96 12.55 -3.59
C LYS A 38 3.49 11.45 -4.50
N LEU A 39 4.81 11.25 -4.55
CA LEU A 39 5.41 10.20 -5.36
C LEU A 39 4.99 8.81 -4.90
N SER A 40 4.91 8.58 -3.58
CA SER A 40 4.40 7.31 -3.03
C SER A 40 2.95 7.05 -3.42
N LEU A 41 2.09 8.06 -3.33
CA LEU A 41 0.69 7.97 -3.76
C LEU A 41 0.56 7.72 -5.27
N GLN A 42 1.36 8.41 -6.08
CA GLN A 42 1.41 8.17 -7.53
C GLN A 42 1.81 6.72 -7.84
N SER A 43 2.77 6.18 -7.13
CA SER A 43 3.21 4.79 -7.31
C SER A 43 2.10 3.79 -6.97
N MET A 44 1.31 4.05 -5.93
CA MET A 44 0.13 3.23 -5.60
C MET A 44 -0.95 3.35 -6.69
N LEU A 45 -1.27 4.57 -7.11
CA LEU A 45 -2.28 4.84 -8.13
C LEU A 45 -1.91 4.31 -9.52
N ALA A 46 -0.62 4.15 -9.80
CA ALA A 46 -0.14 3.63 -11.08
C ALA A 46 -0.66 2.21 -11.40
N ASN A 47 -0.81 1.39 -10.37
CA ASN A 47 -1.25 -0.01 -10.50
C ASN A 47 -2.67 -0.23 -9.98
N HIS A 48 -3.32 0.80 -9.48
CA HIS A 48 -4.67 0.72 -8.94
C HIS A 48 -5.71 1.08 -10.01
N PRO A 49 -6.87 0.38 -10.08
CA PRO A 49 -7.97 0.76 -10.97
C PRO A 49 -8.47 2.17 -10.67
N GLN A 50 -8.79 2.91 -11.73
CA GLN A 50 -9.27 4.30 -11.63
C GLN A 50 -10.81 4.37 -11.65
N ASP A 51 -11.48 3.35 -11.15
CA ASP A 51 -12.93 3.19 -11.18
C ASP A 51 -13.61 3.53 -9.83
N CYS A 52 -13.11 4.54 -9.14
CA CYS A 52 -13.59 4.94 -7.81
C CYS A 52 -15.12 5.11 -7.74
N ILE A 53 -15.76 5.55 -8.80
CA ILE A 53 -17.23 5.77 -8.85
C ILE A 53 -18.00 4.45 -8.65
N THR A 54 -17.44 3.33 -9.13
CA THR A 54 -18.05 2.00 -9.04
C THR A 54 -17.42 1.12 -7.96
N CYS A 55 -16.48 1.66 -7.22
CA CYS A 55 -15.76 0.95 -6.17
C CYS A 55 -16.61 0.83 -4.89
N GLU A 56 -16.67 -0.35 -4.30
CA GLU A 56 -17.38 -0.60 -3.04
C GLU A 56 -16.82 0.22 -1.86
N ALA A 57 -15.53 0.60 -1.90
CA ALA A 57 -14.86 1.42 -0.88
C ALA A 57 -14.98 2.94 -1.14
N SER A 58 -15.73 3.37 -2.15
CA SER A 58 -15.87 4.79 -2.48
C SER A 58 -16.47 5.58 -1.32
N GLY A 59 -15.79 6.65 -0.90
CA GLY A 59 -16.19 7.47 0.25
C GLY A 59 -15.66 7.01 1.61
N GLU A 60 -15.08 5.80 1.69
CA GLU A 60 -14.44 5.27 2.91
C GLU A 60 -13.01 4.74 2.59
N CYS A 61 -12.33 5.32 1.61
CA CYS A 61 -11.06 4.85 1.10
C CYS A 61 -9.91 5.80 1.45
N GLU A 62 -9.01 5.36 2.33
CA GLU A 62 -7.80 6.13 2.71
C GLU A 62 -6.95 6.56 1.50
N LEU A 63 -6.85 5.72 0.46
CA LEU A 63 -6.08 6.06 -0.74
C LEU A 63 -6.74 7.21 -1.52
N GLN A 64 -8.08 7.17 -1.64
CA GLN A 64 -8.86 8.22 -2.29
C GLN A 64 -8.72 9.54 -1.53
N ASP A 65 -8.90 9.52 -0.22
CA ASP A 65 -8.81 10.71 0.64
C ASP A 65 -7.43 11.35 0.57
N LEU A 66 -6.37 10.55 0.67
CA LEU A 66 -5.00 11.03 0.56
C LEU A 66 -4.69 11.56 -0.85
N ALA A 67 -5.22 10.93 -1.90
CA ALA A 67 -5.06 11.43 -3.27
C ALA A 67 -5.68 12.82 -3.44
N TYR A 68 -6.85 13.04 -2.87
CA TYR A 68 -7.50 14.36 -2.88
C TYR A 68 -6.77 15.38 -2.01
N GLU A 69 -6.38 15.01 -0.78
CA GLU A 69 -5.64 15.88 0.14
C GLU A 69 -4.34 16.40 -0.50
N TYR A 70 -3.57 15.48 -1.08
CA TYR A 70 -2.30 15.80 -1.71
C TYR A 70 -2.43 16.29 -3.16
N LYS A 71 -3.65 16.32 -3.71
CA LYS A 71 -3.92 16.69 -5.12
C LYS A 71 -3.04 15.87 -6.08
N VAL A 72 -3.11 14.56 -5.93
CA VAL A 72 -2.35 13.62 -6.75
C VAL A 72 -3.25 13.04 -7.82
N GLU A 73 -2.85 13.19 -9.06
CA GLU A 73 -3.48 12.52 -10.19
C GLU A 73 -2.81 11.18 -10.47
N ALA A 74 -3.59 10.24 -10.97
CA ALA A 74 -3.04 8.96 -11.40
C ALA A 74 -2.05 9.18 -12.55
N PRO A 75 -0.85 8.60 -12.47
CA PRO A 75 0.13 8.77 -13.51
C PRO A 75 -0.30 8.04 -14.79
N HIS A 76 0.24 8.48 -15.93
CA HIS A 76 0.01 7.82 -17.23
C HIS A 76 0.75 6.48 -17.38
N TRP A 77 1.69 6.19 -16.51
CA TRP A 77 2.44 4.93 -16.44
C TRP A 77 1.80 3.96 -15.43
N GLY A 78 2.15 2.69 -15.51
CA GLY A 78 1.60 1.62 -14.66
C GLY A 78 0.52 0.80 -15.37
N SER A 79 0.02 -0.21 -14.68
CA SER A 79 -0.96 -1.16 -15.25
C SER A 79 -2.41 -0.69 -15.14
N LYS A 80 -2.69 0.31 -14.32
CA LYS A 80 -4.04 0.84 -14.04
C LYS A 80 -5.08 -0.23 -13.66
N GLY A 81 -4.64 -1.28 -12.99
CA GLY A 81 -5.46 -2.44 -12.67
C GLY A 81 -5.51 -3.49 -13.80
N GLY A 82 -6.29 -4.53 -13.61
CA GLY A 82 -6.51 -5.57 -14.60
C GLY A 82 -5.34 -6.54 -14.82
N ARG A 83 -4.37 -6.59 -13.90
CA ARG A 83 -3.21 -7.50 -13.95
C ARG A 83 -3.54 -8.92 -13.53
N TYR A 84 -4.48 -9.06 -12.62
CA TYR A 84 -4.83 -10.33 -12.00
C TYR A 84 -6.25 -10.74 -12.38
N LYS A 85 -6.48 -12.02 -12.47
CA LYS A 85 -7.85 -12.54 -12.53
C LYS A 85 -8.51 -12.25 -11.19
N VAL A 86 -9.75 -11.77 -11.22
CA VAL A 86 -10.55 -11.65 -10.00
C VAL A 86 -10.75 -13.04 -9.46
N ASP A 87 -10.51 -13.21 -8.16
CA ASP A 87 -10.65 -14.50 -7.51
C ASP A 87 -12.07 -15.05 -7.73
N SER A 88 -12.11 -16.26 -8.27
CA SER A 88 -13.34 -17.01 -8.48
C SER A 88 -13.59 -18.04 -7.39
N ASP A 89 -12.87 -17.95 -6.25
CA ASP A 89 -13.06 -18.83 -5.12
C ASP A 89 -14.54 -18.78 -4.70
N PRO A 90 -15.21 -19.94 -4.64
CA PRO A 90 -16.61 -20.03 -4.23
C PRO A 90 -16.84 -19.73 -2.74
N ASN A 91 -15.83 -19.27 -2.00
CA ASN A 91 -15.97 -18.93 -0.59
C ASN A 91 -17.00 -17.81 -0.40
N PRO A 92 -18.14 -18.05 0.29
CA PRO A 92 -19.20 -17.07 0.40
C PRO A 92 -18.87 -15.91 1.37
N PHE A 93 -17.79 -16.03 2.15
CA PHE A 93 -17.45 -15.08 3.22
C PHE A 93 -16.25 -14.20 2.90
N ILE A 94 -15.36 -14.64 2.02
CA ILE A 94 -14.12 -13.94 1.70
C ILE A 94 -14.02 -13.77 0.20
N ARG A 95 -13.95 -12.52 -0.24
CA ARG A 95 -13.68 -12.15 -1.63
C ARG A 95 -12.37 -11.38 -1.69
N VAL A 96 -11.51 -11.77 -2.62
CA VAL A 96 -10.22 -11.11 -2.85
C VAL A 96 -10.16 -10.57 -4.28
N ASP A 97 -9.87 -9.28 -4.40
CA ASP A 97 -9.55 -8.65 -5.68
C ASP A 97 -8.14 -8.06 -5.62
N MET A 98 -7.18 -8.79 -6.18
CA MET A 98 -5.77 -8.39 -6.18
C MET A 98 -5.50 -7.15 -7.03
N ASN A 99 -6.39 -6.80 -7.96
CA ASN A 99 -6.25 -5.57 -8.74
C ASN A 99 -6.47 -4.32 -7.88
N ARG A 100 -7.23 -4.44 -6.79
CA ARG A 100 -7.50 -3.36 -5.83
C ARG A 100 -6.53 -3.36 -4.65
N CYS A 101 -5.62 -4.31 -4.60
CA CYS A 101 -4.64 -4.42 -3.53
C CYS A 101 -3.57 -3.32 -3.66
N ILE A 102 -3.38 -2.54 -2.58
CA ILE A 102 -2.33 -1.50 -2.48
C ILE A 102 -1.06 -1.99 -1.79
N LEU A 103 -0.95 -3.29 -1.55
CA LEU A 103 0.19 -3.93 -0.88
C LEU A 103 0.51 -3.37 0.51
N CYS A 104 -0.50 -2.91 1.24
CA CYS A 104 -0.32 -2.37 2.59
C CYS A 104 0.02 -3.42 3.65
N ARG A 105 -0.07 -4.71 3.32
CA ARG A 105 0.24 -5.88 4.17
C ARG A 105 -0.56 -5.98 5.47
N ARG A 106 -1.56 -5.14 5.71
CA ARG A 106 -2.40 -5.20 6.92
C ARG A 106 -3.05 -6.58 7.13
N CYS A 107 -3.49 -7.25 6.06
CA CYS A 107 -4.06 -8.60 6.13
C CYS A 107 -3.02 -9.64 6.55
N VAL A 108 -1.79 -9.52 6.07
CA VAL A 108 -0.68 -10.41 6.43
C VAL A 108 -0.34 -10.26 7.91
N GLU A 109 -0.11 -9.03 8.36
CA GLU A 109 0.20 -8.72 9.76
C GLU A 109 -0.93 -9.16 10.71
N ALA A 110 -2.18 -8.85 10.38
CA ALA A 110 -3.32 -9.26 11.19
C ALA A 110 -3.45 -10.79 11.28
N CYS A 111 -3.19 -11.49 10.18
CA CYS A 111 -3.23 -12.94 10.15
C CYS A 111 -2.07 -13.56 10.94
N ALA A 112 -0.88 -12.97 10.87
CA ALA A 112 0.31 -13.47 11.55
C ALA A 112 0.28 -13.16 13.06
N GLU A 113 0.03 -11.90 13.44
CA GLU A 113 0.20 -11.42 14.80
C GLU A 113 -1.07 -11.56 15.66
N ILE A 114 -2.26 -11.30 15.07
CA ILE A 114 -3.52 -11.33 15.82
C ILE A 114 -4.16 -12.71 15.78
N GLN A 115 -4.27 -13.29 14.58
CA GLN A 115 -4.89 -14.62 14.40
C GLN A 115 -3.93 -15.78 14.59
N VAL A 116 -2.63 -15.53 14.52
CA VAL A 116 -1.54 -16.51 14.65
C VAL A 116 -1.72 -17.71 13.69
N ARG A 117 -2.22 -17.43 12.47
CA ARG A 117 -2.53 -18.47 11.46
C ARG A 117 -1.55 -18.51 10.30
N ASN A 118 -0.92 -17.38 9.95
CA ASN A 118 0.04 -17.25 8.84
C ASN A 118 -0.50 -17.77 7.49
N VAL A 119 -1.81 -17.61 7.24
CA VAL A 119 -2.43 -18.05 5.99
C VAL A 119 -2.06 -17.09 4.85
N TRP A 120 -1.99 -15.78 5.15
CA TRP A 120 -1.64 -14.77 4.18
C TRP A 120 -0.14 -14.51 4.16
N GLY A 121 0.44 -14.46 2.98
CA GLY A 121 1.84 -14.14 2.76
C GLY A 121 2.06 -13.18 1.61
N VAL A 122 3.33 -12.86 1.37
CA VAL A 122 3.76 -12.02 0.25
C VAL A 122 4.55 -12.89 -0.71
N ALA A 123 4.13 -12.94 -1.97
CA ALA A 123 4.86 -13.61 -3.04
C ALA A 123 5.47 -12.60 -4.00
N GLN A 124 6.57 -13.00 -4.63
CA GLN A 124 7.32 -12.21 -5.59
C GLN A 124 7.86 -10.88 -5.01
N ARG A 125 8.29 -9.96 -5.85
CA ARG A 125 8.84 -8.66 -5.44
C ARG A 125 8.76 -7.63 -6.56
N GLY A 126 8.89 -6.36 -6.19
CA GLY A 126 8.84 -5.26 -7.13
C GLY A 126 7.46 -5.10 -7.73
N ILE A 127 7.39 -4.95 -9.05
CA ILE A 127 6.12 -4.75 -9.75
C ILE A 127 5.23 -6.00 -9.70
N ASP A 128 5.80 -7.17 -9.50
CA ASP A 128 5.07 -8.44 -9.46
C ASP A 128 4.69 -8.88 -8.04
N GLU A 129 5.03 -8.07 -7.03
CA GLU A 129 4.66 -8.35 -5.64
C GLU A 129 3.14 -8.48 -5.50
N GLN A 130 2.71 -9.55 -4.83
CA GLN A 130 1.30 -9.82 -4.57
C GLN A 130 1.09 -10.48 -3.22
N ILE A 131 -0.10 -10.27 -2.65
CA ILE A 131 -0.54 -10.99 -1.46
C ILE A 131 -1.15 -12.31 -1.89
N VAL A 132 -0.76 -13.40 -1.24
CA VAL A 132 -1.23 -14.74 -1.55
C VAL A 132 -1.77 -15.44 -0.30
N ALA A 133 -2.75 -16.30 -0.47
CA ALA A 133 -3.25 -17.16 0.58
C ALA A 133 -2.62 -18.55 0.44
N GLY A 134 -2.22 -19.14 1.57
CA GLY A 134 -1.67 -20.50 1.60
C GLY A 134 -0.30 -20.58 0.95
N ALA A 135 0.73 -20.07 1.60
CA ALA A 135 2.12 -20.12 1.10
C ALA A 135 2.59 -21.53 0.70
N ASP A 136 1.96 -22.56 1.23
CA ASP A 136 2.27 -23.96 0.93
C ASP A 136 1.61 -24.48 -0.37
N THR A 137 0.62 -23.80 -0.92
CA THR A 137 -0.07 -24.24 -2.15
C THR A 137 0.68 -23.84 -3.42
N PHE A 138 1.56 -22.86 -3.36
CA PHE A 138 2.38 -22.44 -4.52
C PHE A 138 3.54 -23.40 -4.85
N LEU A 139 3.82 -24.35 -3.99
CA LEU A 139 4.86 -25.38 -4.25
C LEU A 139 4.31 -26.65 -4.90
N LEU A 140 3.03 -26.73 -5.21
CA LEU A 140 2.36 -27.90 -5.74
C LEU A 140 1.79 -27.74 -7.16
N GLU A 141 2.04 -26.61 -7.82
CA GLU A 141 1.85 -26.40 -9.27
C GLU A 141 3.22 -26.05 -9.92
#